data_89149d163f3abcafc79a91b9b125b8d1
#
_entry.id   89149d163f3abcafc79a91b9b125b8d1
#
_cell.length_a   1.000
_cell.length_b   1.000
_cell.length_c   1.000
_cell.angle_alpha   90.00
_cell.angle_beta   90.00
_cell.angle_gamma   90.00
#
_symmetry.space_group_name_H-M   'P 1'
#
loop_
_entity.id
_entity.type
_entity.pdbx_description
1 polymer ?
#
loop_
_entity_poly.entity_id
_entity_poly.type
_entity_poly.pdbx_seq_one_letter_code
_entity_poly.pdbx_strand_id
1 'polypeptide(L)'
;MRTRVKICGITRTEDALAAVFSGADAIGFVFWQQSSRNILPQQARPITKSMPAFVTTVGVYVDPTDDWVHETASIANLGLLQFHGNESPEFCDQFALPYVKALRIKEDMDLLEYANRYQSAKALLLDT
;
A
#
# COMPACT_ATOMS: atom_id res chain seq x y z
N MET A 1 -3.58 2.69 -23.48
CA MET A 1 -3.23 2.78 -22.04
C MET A 1 -4.32 3.54 -21.32
N ARG A 2 -4.74 3.07 -20.15
CA ARG A 2 -5.73 3.77 -19.31
C ARG A 2 -5.14 4.10 -17.94
N THR A 3 -5.74 5.04 -17.24
CA THR A 3 -5.39 5.37 -15.86
C THR A 3 -5.70 4.17 -14.95
N ARG A 4 -4.75 3.79 -14.12
CA ARG A 4 -4.95 2.78 -13.07
C ARG A 4 -5.49 3.44 -11.83
N VAL A 5 -6.40 2.77 -11.14
CA VAL A 5 -7.08 3.32 -9.96
C VAL A 5 -6.92 2.37 -8.77
N LYS A 6 -6.45 2.92 -7.66
CA LYS A 6 -6.41 2.23 -6.37
C LYS A 6 -7.38 2.93 -5.41
N ILE A 7 -8.26 2.16 -4.78
CA ILE A 7 -9.13 2.66 -3.71
C ILE A 7 -8.52 2.26 -2.37
N CYS A 8 -8.15 3.26 -1.59
CA CYS A 8 -7.41 3.10 -0.34
C CYS A 8 -8.33 3.18 0.88
N GLY A 9 -7.93 2.50 1.96
CA GLY A 9 -8.64 2.57 3.23
C GLY A 9 -9.85 1.66 3.32
N ILE A 10 -9.83 0.55 2.63
CA ILE A 10 -10.89 -0.46 2.68
C ILE A 10 -10.93 -1.11 4.07
N THR A 11 -12.12 -1.18 4.66
CA THR A 11 -12.36 -1.85 5.94
C THR A 11 -13.51 -2.86 5.88
N ARG A 12 -14.25 -2.91 4.76
CA ARG A 12 -15.40 -3.82 4.59
C ARG A 12 -15.36 -4.49 3.23
N THR A 13 -15.80 -5.74 3.18
CA THR A 13 -15.89 -6.50 1.94
C THR A 13 -16.81 -5.82 0.91
N GLU A 14 -17.91 -5.25 1.36
CA GLU A 14 -18.88 -4.58 0.46
C GLU A 14 -18.21 -3.42 -0.28
N ASP A 15 -17.39 -2.64 0.40
CA ASP A 15 -16.68 -1.51 -0.20
C ASP A 15 -15.61 -1.98 -1.19
N ALA A 16 -14.91 -3.04 -0.86
CA ALA A 16 -13.93 -3.64 -1.76
C ALA A 16 -14.57 -4.14 -3.05
N LEU A 17 -15.69 -4.86 -2.94
CA LEU A 17 -16.43 -5.36 -4.09
C LEU A 17 -17.00 -4.21 -4.94
N ALA A 18 -17.54 -3.17 -4.30
CA ALA A 18 -18.03 -1.99 -5.01
C ALA A 18 -16.91 -1.30 -5.80
N ALA A 19 -15.74 -1.16 -5.20
CA ALA A 19 -14.56 -0.58 -5.86
C ALA A 19 -14.17 -1.41 -7.10
N VAL A 20 -14.09 -2.72 -6.95
CA VAL A 20 -13.70 -3.63 -8.03
C VAL A 20 -14.73 -3.64 -9.15
N PHE A 21 -16.02 -3.72 -8.83
CA PHE A 21 -17.09 -3.67 -9.85
C PHE A 21 -17.14 -2.33 -10.57
N SER A 22 -16.65 -1.26 -9.94
CA SER A 22 -16.51 0.06 -10.58
C SER A 22 -15.23 0.20 -11.40
N GLY A 23 -14.39 -0.81 -11.45
CA GLY A 23 -13.21 -0.85 -12.30
C GLY A 23 -11.88 -0.57 -11.60
N ALA A 24 -11.82 -0.60 -10.26
CA ALA A 24 -10.56 -0.42 -9.55
C ALA A 24 -9.56 -1.54 -9.87
N ASP A 25 -8.30 -1.16 -10.02
CA ASP A 25 -7.19 -2.09 -10.28
C ASP A 25 -6.54 -2.60 -9.00
N ALA A 26 -6.70 -1.86 -7.91
CA ALA A 26 -6.11 -2.20 -6.62
C ALA A 26 -6.99 -1.69 -5.48
N ILE A 27 -6.89 -2.37 -4.35
CA ILE A 27 -7.47 -1.92 -3.07
C ILE A 27 -6.36 -1.86 -2.03
N GLY A 28 -6.47 -0.88 -1.12
CA GLY A 28 -5.48 -0.68 -0.05
C GLY A 28 -6.09 -0.84 1.33
N PHE A 29 -5.33 -1.48 2.22
CA PHE A 29 -5.64 -1.63 3.64
C PHE A 29 -4.64 -0.80 4.44
N VAL A 30 -5.11 -0.01 5.39
CA VAL A 30 -4.25 0.82 6.22
C VAL A 30 -3.91 0.07 7.50
N PHE A 31 -2.65 -0.37 7.62
CA PHE A 31 -2.13 -1.05 8.80
C PHE A 31 -1.36 -0.08 9.69
N TRP A 32 -1.99 1.05 10.01
CA TRP A 32 -1.47 2.10 10.86
C TRP A 32 -2.51 2.47 11.90
N GLN A 33 -2.18 2.23 13.18
CA GLN A 33 -3.14 2.34 14.29
C GLN A 33 -3.74 3.74 14.45
N GLN A 34 -3.02 4.79 14.05
CA GLN A 34 -3.50 6.17 14.19
C GLN A 34 -4.50 6.57 13.11
N SER A 35 -4.68 5.74 12.08
CA SER A 35 -5.65 6.02 11.03
C SER A 35 -7.07 5.62 11.46
N SER A 36 -8.05 6.46 11.12
CA SER A 36 -9.48 6.11 11.31
C SER A 36 -9.91 4.92 10.45
N ARG A 37 -9.13 4.60 9.39
CA ARG A 37 -9.37 3.47 8.50
C ARG A 37 -8.45 2.28 8.80
N ASN A 38 -7.85 2.27 9.98
CA ASN A 38 -7.02 1.16 10.41
C ASN A 38 -7.82 -0.16 10.42
N ILE A 39 -7.19 -1.23 9.96
CA ILE A 39 -7.77 -2.58 9.93
C ILE A 39 -6.74 -3.58 10.45
N LEU A 40 -7.20 -4.61 11.12
CA LEU A 40 -6.34 -5.72 11.53
C LEU A 40 -6.14 -6.69 10.36
N PRO A 41 -4.97 -7.35 10.26
CA PRO A 41 -4.71 -8.26 9.14
C PRO A 41 -5.69 -9.43 9.09
N GLN A 42 -6.18 -9.91 10.25
CA GLN A 42 -7.19 -10.95 10.32
C GLN A 42 -8.53 -10.50 9.72
N GLN A 43 -8.86 -9.22 9.83
CA GLN A 43 -10.06 -8.63 9.22
C GLN A 43 -9.86 -8.39 7.71
N ALA A 44 -8.65 -8.06 7.29
CA ALA A 44 -8.33 -7.84 5.88
C ALA A 44 -8.34 -9.16 5.07
N ARG A 45 -7.96 -10.27 5.69
CA ARG A 45 -7.83 -11.56 4.99
C ARG A 45 -9.11 -12.02 4.28
N PRO A 46 -10.31 -12.01 4.89
CA PRO A 46 -11.52 -12.38 4.16
C PRO A 46 -11.79 -11.47 2.96
N ILE A 47 -11.41 -10.20 3.06
CA ILE A 47 -11.58 -9.24 1.97
C ILE A 47 -10.65 -9.59 0.82
N THR A 48 -9.37 -9.86 1.09
CA THR A 48 -8.41 -10.24 0.05
C THR A 48 -8.82 -11.54 -0.64
N LYS A 49 -9.37 -12.49 0.12
CA LYS A 49 -9.87 -13.75 -0.45
C LYS A 49 -11.03 -13.55 -1.42
N SER A 50 -11.79 -12.48 -1.26
CA SER A 50 -12.94 -12.17 -2.14
C SER A 50 -12.52 -11.44 -3.41
N MET A 51 -11.26 -11.04 -3.55
CA MET A 51 -10.81 -10.24 -4.69
C MET A 51 -10.53 -11.11 -5.91
N PRO A 52 -10.90 -10.61 -7.12
CA PRO A 52 -10.52 -11.29 -8.37
C PRO A 52 -9.01 -11.34 -8.57
N ALA A 53 -8.57 -12.23 -9.44
CA ALA A 53 -7.15 -12.51 -9.65
C ALA A 53 -6.32 -11.30 -10.11
N PHE A 54 -6.90 -10.37 -10.85
CA PHE A 54 -6.18 -9.22 -11.40
C PHE A 54 -6.41 -7.92 -10.62
N VAL A 55 -6.80 -8.03 -9.35
CA VAL A 55 -6.88 -6.90 -8.43
C VAL A 55 -5.72 -7.00 -7.44
N THR A 56 -4.90 -5.94 -7.39
CA THR A 56 -3.76 -5.89 -6.48
C THR A 56 -4.23 -5.52 -5.07
N THR A 57 -3.77 -6.28 -4.08
CA THR A 57 -4.04 -5.99 -2.66
C THR A 57 -2.81 -5.31 -2.05
N VAL A 58 -3.00 -4.13 -1.50
CA VAL A 58 -1.92 -3.25 -1.04
C VAL A 58 -2.02 -3.03 0.47
N GLY A 59 -0.91 -3.20 1.18
CA GLY A 59 -0.81 -2.79 2.57
C GLY A 59 -0.16 -1.41 2.66
N VAL A 60 -0.78 -0.49 3.40
CA VAL A 60 -0.29 0.87 3.59
C VAL A 60 0.24 1.01 5.01
N TYR A 61 1.47 1.53 5.13
CA TYR A 61 2.21 1.61 6.39
C TYR A 61 2.77 3.01 6.60
N VAL A 62 2.88 3.42 7.86
CA VAL A 62 3.57 4.64 8.28
C VAL A 62 4.57 4.26 9.36
N ASP A 63 5.86 4.30 9.04
CA ASP A 63 6.99 3.99 9.92
C ASP A 63 6.78 2.69 10.74
N PRO A 64 6.45 1.57 10.09
CA PRO A 64 6.18 0.31 10.79
C PRO A 64 7.47 -0.35 11.25
N THR A 65 7.33 -1.33 12.15
CA THR A 65 8.40 -2.29 12.41
C THR A 65 8.46 -3.32 11.27
N ASP A 66 9.60 -3.94 11.07
CA ASP A 66 9.74 -5.01 10.08
C ASP A 66 8.85 -6.21 10.42
N ASP A 67 8.76 -6.58 11.70
CA ASP A 67 7.87 -7.67 12.15
C ASP A 67 6.41 -7.40 11.79
N TRP A 68 5.94 -6.16 11.96
CA TRP A 68 4.56 -5.78 11.62
C TRP A 68 4.29 -5.89 10.13
N VAL A 69 5.25 -5.51 9.30
CA VAL A 69 5.11 -5.66 7.84
C VAL A 69 5.04 -7.14 7.46
N HIS A 70 5.94 -7.96 7.98
CA HIS A 70 5.94 -9.40 7.71
C HIS A 70 4.63 -10.06 8.16
N GLU A 71 4.17 -9.75 9.37
CA GLU A 71 2.95 -10.33 9.93
C GLU A 71 1.72 -9.95 9.10
N THR A 72 1.53 -8.67 8.83
CA THR A 72 0.35 -8.20 8.09
C THR A 72 0.36 -8.68 6.65
N ALA A 73 1.51 -8.65 5.98
CA ALA A 73 1.63 -9.09 4.60
C ALA A 73 1.30 -10.57 4.45
N SER A 74 1.75 -11.39 5.40
CA SER A 74 1.50 -12.83 5.40
C SER A 74 0.04 -13.15 5.70
N ILE A 75 -0.51 -12.61 6.78
CA ILE A 75 -1.89 -12.91 7.21
C ILE A 75 -2.89 -12.41 6.17
N ALA A 76 -2.75 -11.17 5.71
CA ALA A 76 -3.67 -10.56 4.74
C ALA A 76 -3.41 -11.01 3.30
N ASN A 77 -2.32 -11.73 3.04
CA ASN A 77 -1.95 -12.19 1.70
C ASN A 77 -1.84 -11.02 0.71
N LEU A 78 -0.98 -10.04 1.04
CA LEU A 78 -0.79 -8.84 0.22
C LEU A 78 0.07 -9.13 -1.01
N GLY A 79 -0.16 -8.34 -2.07
CA GLY A 79 0.64 -8.37 -3.29
C GLY A 79 1.60 -7.19 -3.45
N LEU A 80 1.39 -6.12 -2.69
CA LEU A 80 2.17 -4.88 -2.80
C LEU A 80 2.20 -4.16 -1.46
N LEU A 81 3.34 -3.54 -1.16
CA LEU A 81 3.51 -2.72 0.05
C LEU A 81 3.58 -1.24 -0.36
N GLN A 82 2.93 -0.38 0.41
CA GLN A 82 3.03 1.07 0.24
C GLN A 82 3.55 1.70 1.53
N PHE A 83 4.72 2.33 1.46
CA PHE A 83 5.33 2.99 2.61
C PHE A 83 5.08 4.49 2.52
N HIS A 84 4.37 5.03 3.48
CA HIS A 84 3.85 6.41 3.47
C HIS A 84 4.47 7.30 4.55
N GLY A 85 5.45 6.80 5.28
CA GLY A 85 6.18 7.54 6.31
C GLY A 85 7.60 7.90 5.88
N ASN A 86 8.54 7.85 6.82
CA ASN A 86 9.94 8.19 6.59
C ASN A 86 10.84 6.95 6.45
N GLU A 87 10.30 5.87 5.93
CA GLU A 87 11.03 4.62 5.75
C GLU A 87 12.19 4.80 4.78
N SER A 88 13.37 4.29 5.15
CA SER A 88 14.56 4.31 4.28
C SER A 88 14.39 3.33 3.11
N PRO A 89 15.13 3.55 2.00
CA PRO A 89 15.16 2.57 0.91
C PRO A 89 15.57 1.18 1.37
N GLU A 90 16.53 1.08 2.27
CA GLU A 90 17.01 -0.19 2.82
C GLU A 90 15.91 -0.91 3.59
N PHE A 91 15.13 -0.18 4.39
CA PHE A 91 13.98 -0.74 5.09
C PHE A 91 12.94 -1.27 4.12
N CYS A 92 12.59 -0.47 3.12
CA CYS A 92 11.56 -0.84 2.14
C CYS A 92 11.96 -2.05 1.29
N ASP A 93 13.25 -2.21 1.02
CA ASP A 93 13.77 -3.23 0.10
C ASP A 93 13.97 -4.60 0.76
N GLN A 94 13.88 -4.69 2.08
CA GLN A 94 14.16 -5.95 2.79
C GLN A 94 13.07 -7.01 2.63
N PHE A 95 11.87 -6.62 2.20
CA PHE A 95 10.72 -7.53 2.09
C PHE A 95 10.68 -8.21 0.73
N ALA A 96 10.11 -9.42 0.68
CA ALA A 96 10.01 -10.20 -0.56
C ALA A 96 8.97 -9.65 -1.54
N LEU A 97 8.15 -8.69 -1.12
CA LEU A 97 7.12 -8.09 -1.96
C LEU A 97 7.62 -6.80 -2.61
N PRO A 98 7.11 -6.47 -3.81
CA PRO A 98 7.36 -5.16 -4.40
C PRO A 98 6.74 -4.05 -3.55
N TYR A 99 7.28 -2.84 -3.66
CA TYR A 99 6.76 -1.72 -2.89
C TYR A 99 6.65 -0.44 -3.73
N VAL A 100 5.78 0.42 -3.27
CA VAL A 100 5.61 1.80 -3.72
C VAL A 100 6.00 2.73 -2.57
N LYS A 101 6.77 3.78 -2.87
CA LYS A 101 7.13 4.78 -1.87
C LYS A 101 6.28 6.02 -2.07
N ALA A 102 5.51 6.40 -1.06
CA ALA A 102 4.74 7.64 -1.06
C ALA A 102 5.60 8.80 -0.57
N LEU A 103 5.55 9.91 -1.28
CA LEU A 103 6.28 11.12 -0.98
C LEU A 103 5.28 12.24 -0.74
N ARG A 104 5.39 12.90 0.43
CA ARG A 104 4.62 14.11 0.70
C ARG A 104 5.30 15.28 0.00
N ILE A 105 4.61 15.87 -0.97
CA ILE A 105 5.16 16.93 -1.81
C ILE A 105 5.25 18.22 -1.02
N LYS A 106 6.44 18.87 -1.08
CA LYS A 106 6.74 20.19 -0.51
C LYS A 106 7.34 21.06 -1.61
N GLU A 107 7.25 22.40 -1.46
CA GLU A 107 7.67 23.35 -2.48
C GLU A 107 9.15 23.18 -2.90
N ASP A 108 10.04 22.90 -1.96
CA ASP A 108 11.49 22.83 -2.20
C ASP A 108 11.98 21.40 -2.47
N MET A 109 11.08 20.49 -2.82
CA MET A 109 11.40 19.09 -2.96
C MET A 109 12.03 18.77 -4.32
N ASP A 110 13.17 18.10 -4.31
CA ASP A 110 13.80 17.58 -5.52
C ASP A 110 13.29 16.15 -5.79
N LEU A 111 12.34 16.00 -6.68
CA LEU A 111 11.74 14.70 -7.00
C LEU A 111 12.74 13.75 -7.67
N LEU A 112 13.71 14.26 -8.43
CA LEU A 112 14.73 13.43 -9.04
C LEU A 112 15.65 12.79 -8.00
N GLU A 113 15.99 13.54 -6.94
CA GLU A 113 16.76 13.00 -5.82
C GLU A 113 16.03 11.82 -5.17
N TYR A 114 14.72 11.99 -4.89
CA TYR A 114 13.92 10.90 -4.32
C TYR A 114 13.78 9.71 -5.26
N ALA A 115 13.59 9.96 -6.55
CA ALA A 115 13.54 8.88 -7.54
C ALA A 115 14.85 8.09 -7.58
N ASN A 116 15.98 8.78 -7.49
CA ASN A 116 17.29 8.13 -7.44
C ASN A 116 17.49 7.37 -6.13
N ARG A 117 17.03 7.94 -5.02
CA ARG A 117 17.16 7.32 -3.70
C ARG A 117 16.33 6.04 -3.56
N TYR A 118 15.11 6.02 -4.14
CA TYR A 118 14.18 4.88 -4.07
C TYR A 118 14.12 4.10 -5.38
N GLN A 119 15.26 3.84 -6.01
CA GLN A 119 15.33 3.12 -7.28
C GLN A 119 14.73 1.72 -7.23
N SER A 120 14.74 1.08 -6.06
CA SER A 120 14.15 -0.25 -5.88
C SER A 120 12.63 -0.24 -5.81
N ALA A 121 12.00 0.93 -5.63
CA ALA A 121 10.54 1.05 -5.64
C ALA A 121 9.98 0.78 -7.04
N LYS A 122 8.81 0.13 -7.10
CA LYS A 122 8.10 -0.07 -8.37
C LYS A 122 7.50 1.21 -8.89
N ALA A 123 7.15 2.14 -7.99
CA ALA A 123 6.61 3.45 -8.34
C ALA A 123 6.77 4.43 -7.17
N LEU A 124 6.69 5.70 -7.47
CA LEU A 124 6.54 6.75 -6.46
C LEU A 124 5.08 7.23 -6.49
N LEU A 125 4.51 7.42 -5.31
CA LEU A 125 3.19 8.00 -5.14
C LEU A 125 3.38 9.43 -4.62
N LEU A 126 2.89 10.40 -5.36
CA LEU A 126 3.02 11.80 -4.98
C LEU A 126 1.75 12.24 -4.24
N ASP A 127 1.92 12.66 -2.99
CA ASP A 127 0.84 13.06 -2.10
C ASP A 127 1.06 14.50 -1.63
N THR A 128 -0.02 15.25 -1.47
CA THR A 128 0.07 16.67 -1.07
C THR A 128 -0.21 16.89 0.41
#